data_30024bc05229630e277830e16a21954e
#
_entry.id   30024bc05229630e277830e16a21954e
#
_cell.length_a   1.000
_cell.length_b   1.000
_cell.length_c   1.000
_cell.angle_alpha   90.00
_cell.angle_beta   90.00
_cell.angle_gamma   90.00
#
_symmetry.space_group_name_H-M   'P 1'
#
loop_
_entity.id
_entity.type
_entity.pdbx_description
1 polymer ?
#
loop_
_entity_poly.entity_id
_entity_poly.type
_entity_poly.pdbx_seq_one_letter_code
_entity_poly.pdbx_strand_id
1 'polypeptide(L)'
;MQLTIAKNEMAFDNIAAWKIIGEILRSNGDRTTLRLGTGRTALDIYRAMAQIYRVHPFGTARVCVFGTSELAGVPHSSPESRYRILHQAVVEPLEIFEENFFMPMPFADDPERECRAHESVIQARGGIDLLLAEPSCDGSLDLLGPGTPFGSTAFVQQDGTQKKITLGIQDMMHSRRLLLAAKGREKAPVVRQLLYGPVTEDVPASLLRTHPFMEIVLDKEAASLL
;
A
#
# COMPACT_ATOMS: atom_id res chain seq x y z
N MET A 1 9.75 5.50 -14.57
CA MET A 1 9.70 6.12 -13.23
C MET A 1 9.41 7.61 -13.36
N GLN A 2 8.44 8.13 -12.63
CA GLN A 2 8.07 9.55 -12.59
C GLN A 2 8.13 10.05 -11.14
N LEU A 3 8.87 11.13 -10.89
CA LEU A 3 9.00 11.76 -9.57
C LEU A 3 8.23 13.09 -9.52
N THR A 4 7.43 13.27 -8.48
CA THR A 4 6.71 14.52 -8.19
C THR A 4 7.06 15.00 -6.78
N ILE A 5 7.54 16.23 -6.64
CA ILE A 5 7.82 16.85 -5.34
C ILE A 5 6.71 17.87 -5.06
N ALA A 6 5.93 17.63 -4.03
CA ALA A 6 4.83 18.50 -3.63
C ALA A 6 5.33 19.74 -2.89
N LYS A 7 4.68 20.87 -3.09
CA LYS A 7 5.07 22.16 -2.49
C LYS A 7 4.85 22.24 -0.97
N ASN A 8 3.90 21.49 -0.44
CA ASN A 8 3.54 21.37 0.98
C ASN A 8 2.77 20.06 1.23
N GLU A 9 2.45 19.74 2.49
CA GLU A 9 1.74 18.50 2.90
C GLU A 9 0.37 18.35 2.22
N MET A 10 -0.45 19.41 2.23
CA MET A 10 -1.77 19.36 1.58
C MET A 10 -1.67 19.04 0.09
N ALA A 11 -0.68 19.63 -0.59
CA ALA A 11 -0.43 19.34 -2.01
C ALA A 11 0.05 17.90 -2.20
N PHE A 12 0.88 17.38 -1.29
CA PHE A 12 1.34 15.99 -1.30
C PHE A 12 0.16 15.03 -1.20
N ASP A 13 -0.68 15.18 -0.17
CA ASP A 13 -1.82 14.30 0.08
C ASP A 13 -2.79 14.32 -1.11
N ASN A 14 -3.09 15.52 -1.65
CA ASN A 14 -3.98 15.65 -2.81
C ASN A 14 -3.38 15.05 -4.10
N ILE A 15 -2.09 15.26 -4.37
CA ILE A 15 -1.43 14.69 -5.55
C ILE A 15 -1.47 13.16 -5.49
N ALA A 16 -1.10 12.57 -4.35
CA ALA A 16 -1.13 11.12 -4.17
C ALA A 16 -2.57 10.58 -4.25
N ALA A 17 -3.54 11.25 -3.62
CA ALA A 17 -4.96 10.91 -3.71
C ALA A 17 -5.46 10.91 -5.16
N TRP A 18 -5.16 11.95 -5.94
CA TRP A 18 -5.55 12.03 -7.34
C TRP A 18 -4.88 10.98 -8.23
N LYS A 19 -3.69 10.49 -7.89
CA LYS A 19 -3.07 9.36 -8.60
C LYS A 19 -3.85 8.06 -8.39
N ILE A 20 -4.32 7.80 -7.17
CA ILE A 20 -5.18 6.64 -6.86
C ILE A 20 -6.55 6.79 -7.52
N ILE A 21 -7.21 7.93 -7.35
CA ILE A 21 -8.51 8.24 -7.98
C ILE A 21 -8.39 8.15 -9.50
N GLY A 22 -7.30 8.64 -10.07
CA GLY A 22 -7.03 8.57 -11.51
C GLY A 22 -6.96 7.14 -12.03
N GLU A 23 -6.50 6.16 -11.22
CA GLU A 23 -6.55 4.74 -11.60
C GLU A 23 -7.99 4.23 -11.62
N ILE A 24 -8.80 4.59 -10.62
CA ILE A 24 -10.23 4.25 -10.55
C ILE A 24 -10.97 4.81 -11.78
N LEU A 25 -10.74 6.08 -12.10
CA LEU A 25 -11.40 6.74 -13.24
C LEU A 25 -10.95 6.19 -14.61
N ARG A 26 -9.68 5.74 -14.69
CA ARG A 26 -9.11 5.19 -15.93
C ARG A 26 -9.72 3.86 -16.31
N SER A 27 -10.25 3.10 -15.36
CA SER A 27 -10.94 1.83 -15.59
C SER A 27 -12.25 1.99 -16.37
N ASN A 28 -12.77 3.23 -16.50
CA ASN A 28 -13.99 3.56 -17.21
C ASN A 28 -15.20 2.68 -16.83
N GLY A 29 -15.31 2.37 -15.53
CA GLY A 29 -16.39 1.53 -15.00
C GLY A 29 -16.10 0.03 -15.00
N ASP A 30 -14.94 -0.40 -15.49
CA ASP A 30 -14.42 -1.75 -15.25
C ASP A 30 -13.90 -1.88 -13.82
N ARG A 31 -13.55 -3.11 -13.41
CA ARG A 31 -13.00 -3.36 -12.09
C ARG A 31 -11.65 -2.68 -11.94
N THR A 32 -11.44 -2.01 -10.80
CA THR A 32 -10.14 -1.51 -10.36
C THR A 32 -9.75 -2.20 -9.07
N THR A 33 -8.60 -2.82 -9.04
CA THR A 33 -8.08 -3.53 -7.87
C THR A 33 -6.93 -2.73 -7.25
N LEU A 34 -7.15 -2.23 -6.04
CA LEU A 34 -6.19 -1.46 -5.27
C LEU A 34 -5.60 -2.32 -4.16
N ARG A 35 -4.30 -2.20 -3.90
CA ARG A 35 -3.65 -2.77 -2.73
C ARG A 35 -3.12 -1.66 -1.85
N LEU A 36 -3.63 -1.58 -0.62
CA LEU A 36 -3.50 -0.43 0.26
C LEU A 36 -3.01 -0.87 1.64
N GLY A 37 -2.05 -0.10 2.18
CA GLY A 37 -1.54 -0.27 3.53
C GLY A 37 -2.23 0.64 4.54
N THR A 38 -1.81 0.54 5.81
CA THR A 38 -2.35 1.33 6.92
C THR A 38 -1.31 2.24 7.55
N GLY A 39 -0.25 2.57 6.80
CA GLY A 39 0.78 3.49 7.24
C GLY A 39 0.26 4.92 7.41
N ARG A 40 0.98 5.72 8.18
CA ARG A 40 0.56 7.09 8.51
C ARG A 40 0.39 7.98 7.28
N THR A 41 1.32 7.91 6.33
CA THR A 41 1.25 8.67 5.08
C THR A 41 0.04 8.25 4.24
N ALA A 42 -0.24 6.94 4.17
CA ALA A 42 -1.40 6.42 3.45
C ALA A 42 -2.71 6.92 4.06
N LEU A 43 -2.84 6.94 5.39
CA LEU A 43 -4.05 7.43 6.06
C LEU A 43 -4.33 8.91 5.77
N ASP A 44 -3.30 9.75 5.64
CA ASP A 44 -3.47 11.15 5.24
C ASP A 44 -3.94 11.25 3.78
N ILE A 45 -3.39 10.43 2.89
CA ILE A 45 -3.80 10.33 1.48
C ILE A 45 -5.27 9.87 1.38
N TYR A 46 -5.67 8.86 2.16
CA TYR A 46 -7.07 8.38 2.15
C TYR A 46 -8.05 9.43 2.68
N ARG A 47 -7.64 10.22 3.66
CA ARG A 47 -8.43 11.36 4.13
C ARG A 47 -8.64 12.39 3.01
N ALA A 48 -7.61 12.68 2.23
CA ALA A 48 -7.73 13.54 1.05
C ALA A 48 -8.64 12.92 -0.02
N MET A 49 -8.54 11.61 -0.29
CA MET A 49 -9.45 10.90 -1.20
C MET A 49 -10.91 11.01 -0.75
N ALA A 50 -11.19 10.80 0.53
CA ALA A 50 -12.54 10.92 1.10
C ALA A 50 -13.08 12.35 0.98
N GLN A 51 -12.25 13.37 1.18
CA GLN A 51 -12.65 14.77 0.98
C GLN A 51 -12.99 15.06 -0.48
N ILE A 52 -12.17 14.57 -1.42
CA ILE A 52 -12.41 14.71 -2.86
C ILE A 52 -13.73 14.01 -3.23
N TYR A 53 -13.92 12.76 -2.79
CA TYR A 53 -15.13 11.98 -3.06
C TYR A 53 -16.40 12.68 -2.56
N ARG A 54 -16.36 13.26 -1.38
CA ARG A 54 -17.51 14.00 -0.80
C ARG A 54 -17.94 15.19 -1.65
N VAL A 55 -16.97 15.88 -2.28
CA VAL A 55 -17.25 17.08 -3.12
C VAL A 55 -17.51 16.70 -4.56
N HIS A 56 -16.81 15.70 -5.06
CA HIS A 56 -16.85 15.21 -6.43
C HIS A 56 -16.96 13.68 -6.45
N PRO A 57 -18.17 13.12 -6.19
CA PRO A 57 -18.35 11.66 -6.21
C PRO A 57 -17.99 11.05 -7.55
N PHE A 58 -17.37 9.88 -7.51
CA PHE A 58 -17.02 9.07 -8.70
C PHE A 58 -17.43 7.61 -8.45
N GLY A 59 -17.47 6.78 -9.50
CA GLY A 59 -17.94 5.40 -9.40
C GLY A 59 -16.98 4.52 -8.60
N THR A 60 -17.46 3.95 -7.50
CA THR A 60 -16.71 3.05 -6.61
C THR A 60 -17.26 1.62 -6.57
N ALA A 61 -18.41 1.39 -7.19
CA ALA A 61 -19.12 0.10 -7.14
C ALA A 61 -18.29 -1.11 -7.61
N ARG A 62 -17.27 -0.89 -8.44
CA ARG A 62 -16.37 -1.94 -8.94
C ARG A 62 -14.93 -1.79 -8.45
N VAL A 63 -14.70 -0.96 -7.44
CA VAL A 63 -13.41 -0.84 -6.79
C VAL A 63 -13.25 -2.00 -5.80
N CYS A 64 -12.19 -2.77 -5.97
CA CYS A 64 -11.78 -3.81 -5.02
C CYS A 64 -10.58 -3.30 -4.22
N VAL A 65 -10.63 -3.45 -2.91
CA VAL A 65 -9.54 -3.06 -2.00
C VAL A 65 -8.97 -4.30 -1.33
N PHE A 66 -7.67 -4.49 -1.45
CA PHE A 66 -6.90 -5.51 -0.76
C PHE A 66 -5.95 -4.86 0.25
N GLY A 67 -5.96 -5.32 1.50
CA GLY A 67 -4.95 -4.88 2.47
C GLY A 67 -3.59 -5.52 2.20
N THR A 68 -2.52 -4.82 2.60
CA THR A 68 -1.15 -5.33 2.47
C THR A 68 -0.79 -6.35 3.54
N SER A 69 -1.40 -6.23 4.72
CA SER A 69 -1.09 -7.09 5.88
C SER A 69 -2.21 -7.08 6.91
N GLU A 70 -2.22 -8.08 7.81
CA GLU A 70 -3.11 -8.13 8.98
C GLU A 70 -2.37 -8.75 10.19
N LEU A 71 -2.82 -8.40 11.38
CA LEU A 71 -2.30 -8.94 12.65
C LEU A 71 -3.02 -10.25 12.98
N ALA A 72 -2.29 -11.35 13.02
CA ALA A 72 -2.86 -12.64 13.38
C ALA A 72 -3.32 -12.65 14.85
N GLY A 73 -4.51 -13.19 15.11
CA GLY A 73 -5.10 -13.26 16.45
C GLY A 73 -5.74 -11.95 16.93
N VAL A 74 -5.76 -10.89 16.11
CA VAL A 74 -6.40 -9.61 16.46
C VAL A 74 -7.77 -9.52 15.79
N PRO A 75 -8.87 -9.41 16.56
CA PRO A 75 -10.21 -9.35 15.97
C PRO A 75 -10.42 -8.04 15.19
N HIS A 76 -11.20 -8.10 14.11
CA HIS A 76 -11.52 -6.93 13.28
C HIS A 76 -12.13 -5.74 14.06
N SER A 77 -12.74 -6.00 15.21
CA SER A 77 -13.28 -4.95 16.11
C SER A 77 -12.20 -4.22 16.90
N SER A 78 -10.97 -4.76 16.97
CA SER A 78 -9.87 -4.10 17.69
C SER A 78 -9.43 -2.81 16.99
N PRO A 79 -9.08 -1.74 17.74
CA PRO A 79 -8.48 -0.55 17.18
C PRO A 79 -7.17 -0.79 16.42
N GLU A 80 -6.46 -1.88 16.75
CA GLU A 80 -5.18 -2.25 16.14
C GLU A 80 -5.34 -3.05 14.83
N SER A 81 -6.54 -3.62 14.57
CA SER A 81 -6.81 -4.39 13.36
C SER A 81 -6.64 -3.50 12.13
N ARG A 82 -5.85 -3.98 11.19
CA ARG A 82 -5.64 -3.30 9.91
C ARG A 82 -6.90 -3.32 9.05
N TYR A 83 -7.72 -4.36 9.19
CA TYR A 83 -9.08 -4.38 8.63
C TYR A 83 -9.86 -3.15 9.06
N ARG A 84 -9.99 -2.93 10.39
CA ARG A 84 -10.75 -1.81 10.91
C ARG A 84 -10.20 -0.47 10.46
N ILE A 85 -8.87 -0.30 10.51
CA ILE A 85 -8.22 0.94 10.11
C ILE A 85 -8.50 1.24 8.64
N LEU A 86 -8.32 0.26 7.76
CA LEU A 86 -8.50 0.45 6.32
C LEU A 86 -9.98 0.60 5.95
N HIS A 87 -10.87 -0.14 6.63
CA HIS A 87 -12.32 -0.01 6.47
C HIS A 87 -12.78 1.43 6.75
N GLN A 88 -12.40 1.97 7.90
CA GLN A 88 -12.78 3.33 8.31
C GLN A 88 -12.12 4.43 7.47
N ALA A 89 -10.92 4.17 6.94
CA ALA A 89 -10.17 5.16 6.18
C ALA A 89 -10.54 5.19 4.68
N VAL A 90 -10.99 4.06 4.12
CA VAL A 90 -11.21 3.90 2.67
C VAL A 90 -12.59 3.36 2.34
N VAL A 91 -12.97 2.20 2.89
CA VAL A 91 -14.17 1.48 2.48
C VAL A 91 -15.43 2.29 2.79
N GLU A 92 -15.59 2.68 4.05
CA GLU A 92 -16.74 3.45 4.51
C GLU A 92 -16.80 4.85 3.86
N PRO A 93 -15.73 5.69 3.85
CA PRO A 93 -15.80 7.03 3.28
C PRO A 93 -15.97 7.09 1.76
N LEU A 94 -15.57 6.05 1.03
CA LEU A 94 -15.70 5.96 -0.42
C LEU A 94 -16.89 5.07 -0.85
N GLU A 95 -17.70 4.62 0.09
CA GLU A 95 -18.90 3.80 -0.14
C GLU A 95 -18.59 2.55 -0.99
N ILE A 96 -17.43 1.90 -0.73
CA ILE A 96 -17.03 0.67 -1.39
C ILE A 96 -17.85 -0.48 -0.80
N PHE A 97 -18.37 -1.37 -1.65
CA PHE A 97 -19.14 -2.53 -1.21
C PHE A 97 -18.28 -3.50 -0.38
N GLU A 98 -18.83 -4.03 0.70
CA GLU A 98 -18.13 -4.96 1.61
C GLU A 98 -17.59 -6.21 0.89
N GLU A 99 -18.32 -6.73 -0.10
CA GLU A 99 -17.88 -7.86 -0.92
C GLU A 99 -16.67 -7.55 -1.81
N ASN A 100 -16.27 -6.29 -1.90
CA ASN A 100 -15.09 -5.82 -2.63
C ASN A 100 -13.92 -5.46 -1.70
N PHE A 101 -14.04 -5.71 -0.40
CA PHE A 101 -12.99 -5.48 0.58
C PHE A 101 -12.39 -6.79 1.08
N PHE A 102 -11.09 -6.96 0.90
CA PHE A 102 -10.37 -8.22 1.13
C PHE A 102 -9.18 -7.99 2.07
N MET A 103 -9.21 -8.67 3.20
CA MET A 103 -8.13 -8.70 4.19
C MET A 103 -7.80 -10.15 4.52
N PRO A 104 -6.56 -10.47 4.86
CA PRO A 104 -6.23 -11.78 5.40
C PRO A 104 -7.02 -12.06 6.69
N MET A 105 -7.45 -13.30 6.88
CA MET A 105 -8.21 -13.72 8.07
C MET A 105 -7.29 -13.79 9.30
N PRO A 106 -7.54 -13.00 10.35
CA PRO A 106 -6.64 -12.93 11.50
C PRO A 106 -6.64 -14.19 12.36
N PHE A 107 -7.70 -15.01 12.29
CA PHE A 107 -7.87 -16.26 13.05
C PHE A 107 -7.80 -17.50 12.16
N ALA A 108 -7.04 -17.44 11.06
CA ALA A 108 -6.85 -18.62 10.22
C ALA A 108 -6.09 -19.71 10.99
N ASP A 109 -6.59 -20.95 10.96
CA ASP A 109 -5.92 -22.11 11.56
C ASP A 109 -4.56 -22.38 10.92
N ASP A 110 -4.45 -22.14 9.62
CA ASP A 110 -3.21 -22.22 8.83
C ASP A 110 -2.98 -20.86 8.13
N PRO A 111 -2.20 -19.95 8.75
CA PRO A 111 -1.91 -18.63 8.19
C PRO A 111 -1.16 -18.68 6.86
N GLU A 112 -0.34 -19.70 6.60
CA GLU A 112 0.35 -19.87 5.32
C GLU A 112 -0.64 -20.25 4.19
N ARG A 113 -1.63 -21.07 4.51
CA ARG A 113 -2.73 -21.37 3.61
C ARG A 113 -3.56 -20.13 3.32
N GLU A 114 -3.79 -19.30 4.34
CA GLU A 114 -4.49 -18.02 4.20
C GLU A 114 -3.75 -17.08 3.25
N CYS A 115 -2.43 -16.95 3.36
CA CYS A 115 -1.63 -16.17 2.43
C CYS A 115 -1.87 -16.62 0.98
N ARG A 116 -1.79 -17.93 0.72
CA ARG A 116 -2.04 -18.50 -0.63
C ARG A 116 -3.46 -18.27 -1.12
N ALA A 117 -4.45 -18.38 -0.23
CA ALA A 117 -5.85 -18.14 -0.57
C ALA A 117 -6.09 -16.69 -0.95
N HIS A 118 -5.52 -15.76 -0.16
CA HIS A 118 -5.62 -14.32 -0.43
C HIS A 118 -5.01 -13.95 -1.79
N GLU A 119 -3.84 -14.49 -2.13
CA GLU A 119 -3.21 -14.30 -3.44
C GLU A 119 -4.03 -14.88 -4.58
N SER A 120 -4.61 -16.07 -4.39
CA SER A 120 -5.48 -16.69 -5.38
C SER A 120 -6.70 -15.82 -5.70
N VAL A 121 -7.24 -15.15 -4.70
CA VAL A 121 -8.35 -14.21 -4.88
C VAL A 121 -7.90 -12.99 -5.69
N ILE A 122 -6.70 -12.45 -5.45
CA ILE A 122 -6.12 -11.36 -6.25
C ILE A 122 -5.96 -11.78 -7.72
N GLN A 123 -5.36 -12.96 -7.96
CA GLN A 123 -5.15 -13.48 -9.32
C GLN A 123 -6.46 -13.71 -10.06
N ALA A 124 -7.49 -14.29 -9.39
CA ALA A 124 -8.80 -14.49 -9.97
C ALA A 124 -9.50 -13.18 -10.38
N ARG A 125 -9.06 -12.05 -9.81
CA ARG A 125 -9.54 -10.70 -10.17
C ARG A 125 -8.68 -9.99 -11.20
N GLY A 126 -7.66 -10.65 -11.74
CA GLY A 126 -6.77 -10.10 -12.78
C GLY A 126 -5.56 -9.36 -12.23
N GLY A 127 -5.23 -9.55 -10.96
CA GLY A 127 -4.09 -8.91 -10.29
C GLY A 127 -4.39 -7.56 -9.68
N ILE A 128 -3.36 -6.84 -9.28
CA ILE A 128 -3.43 -5.51 -8.67
C ILE A 128 -3.19 -4.43 -9.73
N ASP A 129 -4.11 -3.51 -9.89
CA ASP A 129 -3.97 -2.38 -10.81
C ASP A 129 -3.04 -1.31 -10.24
N LEU A 130 -3.19 -0.99 -8.95
CA LEU A 130 -2.32 -0.05 -8.26
C LEU A 130 -2.00 -0.52 -6.83
N LEU A 131 -0.71 -0.54 -6.50
CA LEU A 131 -0.20 -0.69 -5.14
C LEU A 131 0.28 0.67 -4.63
N LEU A 132 -0.19 1.06 -3.43
CA LEU A 132 0.41 2.17 -2.68
C LEU A 132 1.47 1.61 -1.73
N ALA A 133 2.71 2.04 -1.91
CA ALA A 133 3.87 1.66 -1.10
C ALA A 133 4.39 2.84 -0.29
N GLU A 134 4.68 2.60 1.00
CA GLU A 134 5.34 3.56 1.89
C GLU A 134 6.63 2.95 2.43
N PRO A 135 7.81 3.53 2.16
CA PRO A 135 9.04 3.06 2.77
C PRO A 135 9.12 3.52 4.23
N SER A 136 9.51 2.64 5.13
CA SER A 136 9.92 3.00 6.48
C SER A 136 11.32 3.61 6.49
N CYS A 137 11.72 4.27 7.59
CA CYS A 137 13.01 4.97 7.67
C CYS A 137 14.23 4.03 7.55
N ASP A 138 14.05 2.75 7.86
CA ASP A 138 15.05 1.69 7.71
C ASP A 138 15.05 1.00 6.33
N GLY A 139 14.19 1.43 5.42
CA GLY A 139 14.03 0.83 4.09
C GLY A 139 13.05 -0.31 4.00
N SER A 140 12.39 -0.65 5.11
CA SER A 140 11.29 -1.63 5.12
C SER A 140 10.10 -1.15 4.29
N LEU A 141 9.32 -2.10 3.79
CA LEU A 141 8.05 -1.87 3.11
C LEU A 141 6.95 -2.61 3.86
N ASP A 142 6.05 -1.88 4.50
CA ASP A 142 5.09 -2.44 5.45
C ASP A 142 5.81 -3.28 6.52
N LEU A 143 5.69 -4.61 6.47
CA LEU A 143 6.33 -5.53 7.40
C LEU A 143 7.60 -6.20 6.82
N LEU A 144 7.97 -5.88 5.59
CA LEU A 144 9.15 -6.43 4.92
C LEU A 144 10.40 -5.67 5.33
N GLY A 145 11.08 -6.15 6.36
CA GLY A 145 12.29 -5.54 6.90
C GLY A 145 13.57 -5.91 6.15
N PRO A 146 14.72 -5.33 6.56
CA PRO A 146 16.02 -5.68 6.03
C PRO A 146 16.28 -7.20 6.04
N GLY A 147 16.87 -7.70 4.96
CA GLY A 147 17.12 -9.13 4.75
C GLY A 147 15.93 -9.91 4.19
N THR A 148 14.81 -9.25 3.87
CA THR A 148 13.68 -9.92 3.20
C THR A 148 14.08 -10.30 1.78
N PRO A 149 14.03 -11.61 1.40
CA PRO A 149 14.39 -12.05 0.05
C PRO A 149 13.50 -11.41 -1.02
N PHE A 150 14.09 -10.96 -2.11
CA PHE A 150 13.36 -10.33 -3.22
C PHE A 150 12.33 -11.26 -3.89
N GLY A 151 12.56 -12.57 -3.83
CA GLY A 151 11.62 -13.58 -4.32
C GLY A 151 10.50 -13.95 -3.34
N SER A 152 10.37 -13.26 -2.19
CA SER A 152 9.33 -13.56 -1.21
C SER A 152 7.93 -13.24 -1.75
N THR A 153 7.02 -14.20 -1.58
CA THR A 153 5.58 -14.07 -1.77
C THR A 153 4.91 -13.79 -0.43
N ALA A 154 3.58 -13.71 -0.36
CA ALA A 154 2.87 -13.52 0.90
C ALA A 154 3.25 -14.60 1.93
N PHE A 155 3.53 -14.21 3.17
CA PHE A 155 4.01 -15.08 4.23
C PHE A 155 3.62 -14.59 5.62
N VAL A 156 3.85 -15.44 6.62
CA VAL A 156 3.63 -15.13 8.03
C VAL A 156 4.95 -14.68 8.65
N GLN A 157 5.00 -13.43 9.09
CA GLN A 157 6.14 -12.89 9.81
C GLN A 157 5.90 -12.94 11.33
N GLN A 158 6.90 -13.38 12.07
CA GLN A 158 6.91 -13.32 13.53
C GLN A 158 7.69 -12.08 13.97
N ASP A 159 7.06 -11.24 14.79
CA ASP A 159 7.68 -10.08 15.40
C ASP A 159 7.42 -10.12 16.91
N GLY A 160 8.40 -10.55 17.67
CA GLY A 160 8.23 -10.86 19.09
C GLY A 160 7.16 -11.93 19.30
N THR A 161 6.09 -11.61 20.01
CA THR A 161 4.95 -12.49 20.26
C THR A 161 3.83 -12.34 19.19
N GLN A 162 3.90 -11.30 18.36
CA GLN A 162 2.87 -11.01 17.36
C GLN A 162 3.20 -11.68 16.04
N LYS A 163 2.25 -12.47 15.51
CA LYS A 163 2.28 -12.95 14.13
C LYS A 163 1.58 -11.95 13.22
N LYS A 164 2.13 -11.78 12.02
CA LYS A 164 1.62 -10.87 11.00
C LYS A 164 1.55 -11.62 9.67
N ILE A 165 0.42 -11.54 9.02
CA ILE A 165 0.25 -12.00 7.64
C ILE A 165 0.62 -10.82 6.74
N THR A 166 1.57 -10.96 5.86
CA THR A 166 2.07 -9.88 5.02
C THR A 166 2.22 -10.29 3.55
N LEU A 167 2.13 -9.32 2.68
CA LEU A 167 2.49 -9.40 1.27
C LEU A 167 3.99 -9.59 1.12
N GLY A 168 4.41 -10.38 0.14
CA GLY A 168 5.82 -10.48 -0.24
C GLY A 168 6.24 -9.38 -1.21
N ILE A 169 7.56 -9.19 -1.34
CA ILE A 169 8.08 -8.15 -2.23
C ILE A 169 7.87 -8.51 -3.71
N GLN A 170 7.88 -9.79 -4.05
CA GLN A 170 7.56 -10.25 -5.40
C GLN A 170 6.12 -9.90 -5.79
N ASP A 171 5.18 -10.00 -4.84
CA ASP A 171 3.78 -9.68 -5.09
C ASP A 171 3.59 -8.18 -5.33
N MET A 172 4.39 -7.34 -4.64
CA MET A 172 4.43 -5.91 -4.92
C MET A 172 4.87 -5.61 -6.34
N MET A 173 5.90 -6.32 -6.82
CA MET A 173 6.45 -6.14 -8.17
C MET A 173 5.51 -6.62 -9.29
N HIS A 174 4.54 -7.46 -8.99
CA HIS A 174 3.52 -7.91 -9.94
C HIS A 174 2.34 -6.95 -10.10
N SER A 175 2.26 -5.87 -9.32
CA SER A 175 1.24 -4.84 -9.54
C SER A 175 1.45 -4.16 -10.90
N ARG A 176 0.37 -3.74 -11.57
CA ARG A 176 0.46 -3.03 -12.85
C ARG A 176 1.09 -1.65 -12.69
N ARG A 177 0.77 -0.96 -11.60
CA ARG A 177 1.34 0.34 -11.24
C ARG A 177 1.72 0.34 -9.77
N LEU A 178 2.78 1.06 -9.47
CA LEU A 178 3.27 1.25 -8.13
C LEU A 178 3.35 2.74 -7.83
N LEU A 179 2.63 3.18 -6.82
CA LEU A 179 2.73 4.53 -6.26
C LEU A 179 3.52 4.47 -4.96
N LEU A 180 4.73 5.00 -4.97
CA LEU A 180 5.51 5.19 -3.75
C LEU A 180 5.24 6.59 -3.20
N ALA A 181 4.84 6.65 -1.94
CA ALA A 181 4.57 7.91 -1.24
C ALA A 181 5.46 8.02 0.01
N ALA A 182 6.20 9.11 0.15
CA ALA A 182 6.99 9.38 1.35
C ALA A 182 6.93 10.85 1.72
N LYS A 183 6.70 11.12 3.01
CA LYS A 183 6.52 12.44 3.58
C LYS A 183 7.31 12.56 4.89
N GLY A 184 7.94 13.74 5.09
CA GLY A 184 8.71 14.06 6.29
C GLY A 184 10.21 13.86 6.14
N ARG A 185 10.96 14.67 6.88
CA ARG A 185 12.43 14.75 6.81
C ARG A 185 13.11 13.45 7.22
N GLU A 186 12.50 12.70 8.12
CA GLU A 186 13.00 11.39 8.55
C GLU A 186 13.03 10.35 7.43
N LYS A 187 12.26 10.58 6.36
CA LYS A 187 12.26 9.71 5.16
C LYS A 187 13.34 10.09 4.14
N ALA A 188 13.96 11.27 4.25
CA ALA A 188 14.92 11.72 3.25
C ALA A 188 16.12 10.76 3.05
N PRO A 189 16.73 10.17 4.11
CA PRO A 189 17.80 9.19 3.92
C PRO A 189 17.37 7.95 3.14
N VAL A 190 16.23 7.35 3.48
CA VAL A 190 15.74 6.15 2.79
C VAL A 190 15.30 6.45 1.36
N VAL A 191 14.70 7.62 1.11
CA VAL A 191 14.34 8.07 -0.25
C VAL A 191 15.59 8.19 -1.11
N ARG A 192 16.66 8.81 -0.59
CA ARG A 192 17.94 8.90 -1.30
C ARG A 192 18.52 7.50 -1.58
N GLN A 193 18.52 6.63 -0.56
CA GLN A 193 19.04 5.26 -0.71
C GLN A 193 18.22 4.46 -1.72
N LEU A 194 16.90 4.55 -1.70
CA LEU A 194 16.00 3.92 -2.66
C LEU A 194 16.30 4.38 -4.09
N LEU A 195 16.50 5.68 -4.31
CA LEU A 195 16.67 6.25 -5.65
C LEU A 195 18.09 6.07 -6.22
N TYR A 196 19.10 6.18 -5.40
CA TYR A 196 20.51 6.25 -5.84
C TYR A 196 21.41 5.18 -5.24
N GLY A 197 20.98 4.50 -4.18
CA GLY A 197 21.73 3.41 -3.56
C GLY A 197 21.72 2.12 -4.39
N PRO A 198 22.45 1.08 -3.96
CA PRO A 198 22.36 -0.24 -4.59
C PRO A 198 20.96 -0.85 -4.35
N VAL A 199 20.52 -1.71 -5.28
CA VAL A 199 19.37 -2.59 -5.07
C VAL A 199 19.82 -3.76 -4.22
N THR A 200 19.31 -3.87 -2.99
CA THR A 200 19.74 -4.87 -2.01
C THR A 200 18.60 -5.26 -1.08
N GLU A 201 18.64 -6.49 -0.59
CA GLU A 201 17.68 -7.02 0.40
C GLU A 201 17.81 -6.34 1.76
N ASP A 202 18.95 -5.71 2.07
CA ASP A 202 19.10 -4.87 3.27
C ASP A 202 18.21 -3.62 3.25
N VAL A 203 17.77 -3.23 2.06
CA VAL A 203 16.83 -2.12 1.84
C VAL A 203 15.76 -2.58 0.87
N PRO A 204 14.76 -3.34 1.34
CA PRO A 204 13.73 -3.93 0.48
C PRO A 204 13.06 -2.92 -0.47
N ALA A 205 12.85 -1.69 -0.01
CA ALA A 205 12.30 -0.60 -0.82
C ALA A 205 13.13 -0.30 -2.08
N SER A 206 14.44 -0.62 -2.08
CA SER A 206 15.32 -0.36 -3.22
C SER A 206 14.92 -1.14 -4.48
N LEU A 207 14.29 -2.32 -4.34
CA LEU A 207 13.83 -3.12 -5.47
C LEU A 207 12.71 -2.42 -6.24
N LEU A 208 11.86 -1.65 -5.55
CA LEU A 208 10.71 -0.98 -6.17
C LEU A 208 11.14 -0.05 -7.30
N ARG A 209 12.39 0.48 -7.27
CA ARG A 209 12.95 1.30 -8.34
C ARG A 209 13.00 0.59 -9.70
N THR A 210 13.04 -0.73 -9.71
CA THR A 210 13.07 -1.54 -10.94
C THR A 210 11.67 -1.79 -11.52
N HIS A 211 10.62 -1.37 -10.82
CA HIS A 211 9.25 -1.51 -11.31
C HIS A 211 9.02 -0.62 -12.55
N PRO A 212 8.52 -1.17 -13.68
CA PRO A 212 8.43 -0.43 -14.96
C PRO A 212 7.49 0.79 -14.88
N PHE A 213 6.42 0.70 -14.10
CA PHE A 213 5.40 1.74 -13.97
C PHE A 213 5.35 2.29 -12.55
N MET A 214 6.51 2.69 -12.03
CA MET A 214 6.62 3.32 -10.72
C MET A 214 6.43 4.84 -10.81
N GLU A 215 5.55 5.36 -9.97
CA GLU A 215 5.39 6.79 -9.70
C GLU A 215 5.77 7.07 -8.25
N ILE A 216 6.42 8.21 -8.03
CA ILE A 216 6.90 8.63 -6.70
C ILE A 216 6.32 10.00 -6.39
N VAL A 217 5.72 10.13 -5.21
CA VAL A 217 5.29 11.41 -4.65
C VAL A 217 6.03 11.65 -3.35
N LEU A 218 6.73 12.78 -3.28
CA LEU A 218 7.45 13.22 -2.08
C LEU A 218 6.97 14.61 -1.67
N ASP A 219 7.04 14.92 -0.39
CA ASP A 219 7.08 16.31 0.04
C ASP A 219 8.52 16.88 -0.03
N LYS A 220 8.68 18.17 0.22
CA LYS A 220 9.99 18.83 0.18
C LYS A 220 10.96 18.27 1.23
N GLU A 221 10.44 17.88 2.38
CA GLU A 221 11.25 17.38 3.49
C GLU A 221 11.79 15.96 3.17
N ALA A 222 10.95 15.06 2.64
CA ALA A 222 11.40 13.76 2.18
C ALA A 222 12.35 13.83 0.98
N ALA A 223 12.24 14.89 0.16
CA ALA A 223 13.12 15.15 -0.99
C ALA A 223 14.40 15.92 -0.63
N SER A 224 14.63 16.30 0.63
CA SER A 224 15.68 17.23 1.01
C SER A 224 17.12 16.72 0.81
N LEU A 225 17.31 15.45 0.50
CA LEU A 225 18.61 14.85 0.20
C LEU A 225 18.76 14.41 -1.28
N LEU A 226 17.86 14.84 -2.17
CA LEU A 226 17.90 14.57 -3.61
C LEU A 226 18.67 15.60 -4.41
#